data_d8b2054808f6eb5723100ba50b92eba7
#
_entry.id   d8b2054808f6eb5723100ba50b92eba7
#
_cell.length_a   1.000
_cell.length_b   1.000
_cell.length_c   1.000
_cell.angle_alpha   90.00
_cell.angle_beta   90.00
_cell.angle_gamma   90.00
#
_symmetry.space_group_name_H-M   'P 1'
#
loop_
_entity.id
_entity.type
_entity.pdbx_description
1 polymer ?
#
loop_
_entity_poly.entity_id
_entity_poly.type
_entity_poly.pdbx_seq_one_letter_code
_entity_poly.pdbx_strand_id
1 'polypeptide(L)'
;GFMSNQPVPNYVDADLQIVAGGITTNNAAVLEFDFITTGDSIQFRYVFGSEEYPEFVCSFNDAFGFFLSGPGITGPYSNNAENIAIVPGTTSTPVTIDNVNNGLNNNGNPNDPNCPPANPQYYIDNTGGTTIVFDGFTAVLEARHAVQCGETYHIKLAICDALDQAYDSG
;
A
#
# COMPACT_ATOMS: atom_id res chain seq x y z
N GLY A 1 10.47 -16.49 4.98
CA GLY A 1 9.20 -15.99 5.51
C GLY A 1 8.37 -17.11 6.11
N PHE A 2 7.56 -16.81 7.08
CA PHE A 2 6.56 -17.74 7.61
C PHE A 2 5.25 -17.42 6.92
N MET A 3 4.77 -18.34 6.07
CA MET A 3 3.43 -18.21 5.48
C MET A 3 2.39 -18.26 6.59
N SER A 4 1.55 -17.24 6.68
CA SER A 4 0.37 -17.26 7.54
C SER A 4 -0.68 -18.19 6.93
N ASN A 5 -0.73 -19.44 7.37
CA ASN A 5 -1.75 -20.41 7.00
C ASN A 5 -2.94 -20.41 7.99
N GLN A 6 -3.22 -19.29 8.63
CA GLN A 6 -4.37 -19.22 9.53
C GLN A 6 -5.65 -19.09 8.70
N PRO A 7 -6.65 -19.95 8.90
CA PRO A 7 -7.95 -19.79 8.26
C PRO A 7 -8.70 -18.62 8.91
N VAL A 8 -8.36 -17.42 8.54
CA VAL A 8 -9.19 -16.24 8.80
C VAL A 8 -10.27 -16.17 7.73
N PRO A 9 -11.49 -15.69 8.04
CA PRO A 9 -12.47 -15.40 7.01
C PRO A 9 -11.83 -14.47 5.97
N ASN A 10 -11.82 -14.88 4.71
CA ASN A 10 -11.27 -14.06 3.65
C ASN A 10 -12.11 -12.78 3.53
N TYR A 11 -11.57 -11.68 4.03
CA TYR A 11 -12.19 -10.35 3.91
C TYR A 11 -11.63 -9.65 2.67
N VAL A 12 -12.52 -9.13 1.85
CA VAL A 12 -12.21 -8.38 0.63
C VAL A 12 -12.66 -6.93 0.81
N ASP A 13 -11.77 -5.99 0.57
CA ASP A 13 -12.08 -4.56 0.62
C ASP A 13 -12.14 -3.97 -0.79
N ALA A 14 -13.24 -3.30 -1.12
CA ALA A 14 -13.48 -2.76 -2.46
C ALA A 14 -12.50 -1.64 -2.85
N ASP A 15 -12.05 -0.85 -1.88
CA ASP A 15 -11.11 0.24 -2.14
C ASP A 15 -9.71 -0.31 -2.44
N LEU A 16 -9.30 -1.36 -1.73
CA LEU A 16 -8.05 -2.06 -2.01
C LEU A 16 -8.05 -2.74 -3.37
N GLN A 17 -9.19 -3.26 -3.83
CA GLN A 17 -9.30 -3.80 -5.20
C GLN A 17 -9.03 -2.71 -6.26
N ILE A 18 -9.47 -1.48 -6.03
CA ILE A 18 -9.16 -0.35 -6.92
C ILE A 18 -7.66 -0.06 -6.89
N VAL A 19 -7.05 -0.02 -5.71
CA VAL A 19 -5.60 0.21 -5.54
C VAL A 19 -4.78 -0.87 -6.23
N ALA A 20 -5.20 -2.13 -6.11
CA ALA A 20 -4.56 -3.28 -6.75
C ALA A 20 -4.81 -3.36 -8.28
N GLY A 21 -5.45 -2.36 -8.88
CA GLY A 21 -5.71 -2.35 -10.32
C GLY A 21 -6.87 -3.22 -10.77
N GLY A 22 -7.80 -3.57 -9.88
CA GLY A 22 -8.98 -4.39 -10.17
C GLY A 22 -8.73 -5.90 -10.05
N ILE A 23 -7.57 -6.31 -9.57
CA ILE A 23 -7.29 -7.73 -9.29
C ILE A 23 -8.03 -8.18 -8.03
N THR A 24 -8.26 -9.50 -7.92
CA THR A 24 -8.85 -10.09 -6.72
C THR A 24 -7.91 -9.91 -5.53
N THR A 25 -8.44 -9.36 -4.44
CA THR A 25 -7.73 -9.19 -3.17
C THR A 25 -8.26 -10.16 -2.13
N ASN A 26 -7.42 -10.49 -1.16
CA ASN A 26 -7.69 -11.44 -0.09
C ASN A 26 -7.16 -10.90 1.24
N ASN A 27 -7.61 -11.49 2.34
CA ASN A 27 -7.05 -11.28 3.69
C ASN A 27 -6.94 -9.82 4.12
N ALA A 28 -7.85 -8.94 3.67
CA ALA A 28 -7.77 -7.52 4.00
C ALA A 28 -7.85 -7.29 5.51
N ALA A 29 -6.91 -6.53 6.05
CA ALA A 29 -6.92 -5.99 7.40
C ALA A 29 -7.24 -4.49 7.34
N VAL A 30 -8.21 -4.06 8.15
CA VAL A 30 -8.72 -2.69 8.12
C VAL A 30 -8.75 -2.10 9.53
N LEU A 31 -8.23 -0.89 9.65
CA LEU A 31 -8.40 -0.01 10.80
C LEU A 31 -9.02 1.31 10.32
N GLU A 32 -10.17 1.67 10.88
CA GLU A 32 -10.85 2.92 10.51
C GLU A 32 -11.36 3.67 11.74
N PHE A 33 -11.33 4.98 11.66
CA PHE A 33 -11.82 5.85 12.74
C PHE A 33 -12.10 7.27 12.26
N ASP A 34 -12.93 7.98 13.03
CA ASP A 34 -13.17 9.41 12.87
C ASP A 34 -12.25 10.22 13.77
N PHE A 35 -11.85 11.40 13.29
CA PHE A 35 -11.06 12.35 14.07
C PHE A 35 -11.43 13.79 13.73
N ILE A 36 -11.17 14.70 14.67
CA ILE A 36 -11.35 16.15 14.48
C ILE A 36 -9.98 16.79 14.29
N THR A 37 -9.83 17.58 13.24
CA THR A 37 -8.59 18.25 12.92
C THR A 37 -8.37 19.50 13.78
N THR A 38 -7.15 19.71 14.23
CA THR A 38 -6.76 20.93 14.97
C THR A 38 -5.90 21.89 14.15
N GLY A 39 -5.66 21.57 12.89
CA GLY A 39 -4.87 22.34 11.94
C GLY A 39 -5.48 22.27 10.54
N ASP A 40 -4.78 22.81 9.58
CA ASP A 40 -5.16 22.88 8.16
C ASP A 40 -4.59 21.74 7.30
N SER A 41 -3.85 20.84 7.91
CA SER A 41 -3.29 19.65 7.25
C SER A 41 -3.15 18.48 8.22
N ILE A 42 -3.24 17.28 7.67
CA ILE A 42 -2.82 16.05 8.33
C ILE A 42 -1.55 15.54 7.65
N GLN A 43 -0.70 14.91 8.44
CA GLN A 43 0.56 14.36 7.96
C GLN A 43 1.00 13.22 8.89
N PHE A 44 1.42 12.10 8.29
CA PHE A 44 2.08 11.03 9.01
C PHE A 44 3.08 10.31 8.12
N ARG A 45 4.05 9.66 8.75
CA ARG A 45 5.08 8.89 8.07
C ARG A 45 4.80 7.41 8.20
N TYR A 46 5.14 6.65 7.17
CA TYR A 46 4.96 5.21 7.13
C TYR A 46 6.05 4.54 6.30
N VAL A 47 6.15 3.24 6.45
CA VAL A 47 6.92 2.32 5.63
C VAL A 47 5.96 1.23 5.20
N PHE A 48 6.00 0.83 3.95
CA PHE A 48 5.33 -0.36 3.44
C PHE A 48 6.37 -1.45 3.23
N GLY A 49 6.12 -2.65 3.70
CA GLY A 49 6.98 -3.81 3.51
C GLY A 49 6.19 -5.02 3.03
N SER A 50 6.87 -5.93 2.33
CA SER A 50 6.26 -7.16 1.84
C SER A 50 7.28 -8.30 1.73
N GLU A 51 6.82 -9.51 1.98
CA GLU A 51 7.53 -10.75 1.68
C GLU A 51 7.46 -11.11 0.18
N GLU A 52 6.62 -10.41 -0.62
CA GLU A 52 6.55 -10.56 -2.07
C GLU A 52 7.78 -10.03 -2.81
N TYR A 53 8.58 -9.19 -2.14
CA TYR A 53 9.82 -8.66 -2.70
C TYR A 53 10.96 -9.67 -2.64
N PRO A 54 11.84 -9.70 -3.64
CA PRO A 54 11.69 -9.13 -4.99
C PRO A 54 11.05 -10.09 -5.97
N GLU A 55 10.82 -11.37 -5.59
CA GLU A 55 10.55 -12.50 -6.49
C GLU A 55 9.24 -12.37 -7.23
N PHE A 56 8.25 -11.76 -6.58
CA PHE A 56 6.88 -11.72 -7.07
C PHE A 56 6.47 -10.36 -7.63
N VAL A 57 7.41 -9.42 -7.71
CA VAL A 57 7.19 -8.12 -8.38
C VAL A 57 6.64 -8.35 -9.79
N CYS A 58 5.60 -7.61 -10.17
CA CYS A 58 4.83 -7.75 -11.41
C CYS A 58 4.03 -9.06 -11.57
N SER A 59 3.96 -9.87 -10.52
CA SER A 59 3.17 -11.11 -10.51
C SER A 59 2.05 -11.05 -9.47
N PHE A 60 2.37 -10.56 -8.28
CA PHE A 60 1.44 -10.33 -7.19
C PHE A 60 1.61 -8.87 -6.75
N ASN A 61 0.52 -8.17 -6.55
CA ASN A 61 0.57 -6.72 -6.28
C ASN A 61 -0.14 -6.41 -4.98
N ASP A 62 0.41 -6.92 -3.88
CA ASP A 62 -0.08 -6.58 -2.55
C ASP A 62 -0.20 -5.09 -2.39
N ALA A 63 -1.30 -4.69 -1.80
CA ALA A 63 -1.70 -3.31 -1.80
C ALA A 63 -2.15 -2.84 -0.42
N PHE A 64 -1.84 -1.59 -0.13
CA PHE A 64 -2.41 -0.89 1.01
C PHE A 64 -2.88 0.49 0.60
N GLY A 65 -3.70 1.10 1.46
CA GLY A 65 -4.15 2.45 1.24
C GLY A 65 -4.53 3.15 2.53
N PHE A 66 -4.42 4.49 2.49
CA PHE A 66 -4.91 5.38 3.53
C PHE A 66 -6.01 6.24 2.93
N PHE A 67 -7.25 5.79 3.10
CA PHE A 67 -8.43 6.40 2.47
C PHE A 67 -8.99 7.46 3.41
N LEU A 68 -8.80 8.72 3.04
CA LEU A 68 -9.28 9.87 3.78
C LEU A 68 -10.56 10.42 3.16
N SER A 69 -11.60 10.62 3.95
CA SER A 69 -12.85 11.26 3.52
C SER A 69 -13.30 12.34 4.52
N GLY A 70 -14.06 13.30 4.03
CA GLY A 70 -14.57 14.41 4.84
C GLY A 70 -14.75 15.69 4.04
N PRO A 71 -15.00 16.82 4.72
CA PRO A 71 -15.25 18.09 4.06
C PRO A 71 -14.14 18.51 3.07
N GLY A 72 -14.54 18.79 1.84
CA GLY A 72 -13.62 19.22 0.78
C GLY A 72 -12.88 18.10 0.05
N ILE A 73 -13.08 16.83 0.43
CA ILE A 73 -12.49 15.67 -0.22
C ILE A 73 -13.49 15.03 -1.18
N THR A 74 -13.03 14.71 -2.39
CA THR A 74 -13.84 14.02 -3.39
C THR A 74 -12.95 13.11 -4.22
N GLY A 75 -12.95 11.83 -3.91
CA GLY A 75 -12.15 10.81 -4.57
C GLY A 75 -12.96 9.61 -5.05
N PRO A 76 -12.32 8.65 -5.69
CA PRO A 76 -12.97 7.50 -6.32
C PRO A 76 -13.30 6.36 -5.35
N TYR A 77 -12.90 6.46 -4.08
CA TYR A 77 -13.05 5.40 -3.11
C TYR A 77 -14.34 5.53 -2.29
N SER A 78 -14.63 4.53 -1.48
CA SER A 78 -15.81 4.53 -0.60
C SER A 78 -15.92 5.83 0.19
N ASN A 79 -17.14 6.32 0.39
CA ASN A 79 -17.43 7.61 1.04
C ASN A 79 -16.76 8.83 0.38
N ASN A 80 -16.52 8.79 -0.94
CA ASN A 80 -15.76 9.78 -1.70
C ASN A 80 -14.33 10.02 -1.18
N ALA A 81 -13.73 9.01 -0.57
CA ALA A 81 -12.37 9.12 -0.04
C ALA A 81 -11.32 9.27 -1.14
N GLU A 82 -10.20 9.88 -0.80
CA GLU A 82 -8.96 9.87 -1.56
C GLU A 82 -7.93 8.97 -0.88
N ASN A 83 -7.17 8.20 -1.66
CA ASN A 83 -6.00 7.49 -1.14
C ASN A 83 -4.82 8.46 -1.02
N ILE A 84 -4.39 8.73 0.21
CA ILE A 84 -3.26 9.61 0.51
C ILE A 84 -1.92 8.87 0.64
N ALA A 85 -1.92 7.54 0.54
CA ALA A 85 -0.72 6.71 0.45
C ALA A 85 -0.27 6.60 -1.02
N ILE A 86 0.32 7.65 -1.53
CA ILE A 86 0.76 7.76 -2.92
C ILE A 86 2.29 7.89 -3.02
N VAL A 87 2.84 7.46 -4.14
CA VAL A 87 4.27 7.59 -4.43
C VAL A 87 4.65 9.07 -4.50
N PRO A 88 5.67 9.53 -3.77
CA PRO A 88 6.06 10.94 -3.74
C PRO A 88 6.37 11.49 -5.13
N GLY A 89 5.83 12.68 -5.39
CA GLY A 89 5.98 13.35 -6.70
C GLY A 89 4.96 12.93 -7.75
N THR A 90 4.06 12.00 -7.43
CA THR A 90 2.90 11.65 -8.27
C THR A 90 1.62 12.25 -7.71
N THR A 91 0.55 12.24 -8.49
CA THR A 91 -0.77 12.78 -8.08
C THR A 91 -1.75 11.71 -7.63
N SER A 92 -1.53 10.44 -8.03
CA SER A 92 -2.50 9.36 -7.79
C SER A 92 -1.90 7.95 -7.86
N THR A 93 -0.60 7.81 -8.07
CA THR A 93 0.04 6.49 -8.12
C THR A 93 0.08 5.91 -6.71
N PRO A 94 -0.65 4.83 -6.39
CA PRO A 94 -0.63 4.25 -5.06
C PRO A 94 0.72 3.59 -4.77
N VAL A 95 1.09 3.49 -3.51
CA VAL A 95 2.24 2.68 -3.11
C VAL A 95 1.80 1.23 -3.08
N THR A 96 2.39 0.42 -3.94
CA THR A 96 2.20 -1.03 -4.05
C THR A 96 3.53 -1.67 -4.45
N ILE A 97 3.61 -2.98 -4.42
CA ILE A 97 4.80 -3.72 -4.84
C ILE A 97 5.18 -3.38 -6.28
N ASP A 98 4.22 -3.33 -7.19
CA ASP A 98 4.46 -3.03 -8.60
C ASP A 98 4.85 -1.57 -8.86
N ASN A 99 4.47 -0.66 -7.96
CA ASN A 99 4.76 0.77 -8.11
C ASN A 99 6.02 1.23 -7.38
N VAL A 100 6.59 0.41 -6.48
CA VAL A 100 7.86 0.71 -5.79
C VAL A 100 8.72 -0.54 -5.77
N ASN A 101 9.63 -0.68 -6.72
CA ASN A 101 10.52 -1.84 -6.84
C ASN A 101 11.77 -1.52 -7.65
N ASN A 102 12.76 -2.39 -7.63
CA ASN A 102 14.02 -2.24 -8.36
C ASN A 102 14.04 -2.97 -9.73
N GLY A 103 12.91 -3.52 -10.17
CA GLY A 103 12.79 -4.26 -11.44
C GLY A 103 13.33 -5.70 -11.38
N LEU A 104 13.69 -6.21 -10.22
CA LEU A 104 13.91 -7.63 -10.03
C LEU A 104 12.55 -8.32 -9.92
N ASN A 105 12.39 -9.41 -10.65
CA ASN A 105 11.18 -10.21 -10.63
C ASN A 105 11.47 -11.66 -10.23
N ASN A 106 10.45 -12.50 -10.30
CA ASN A 106 10.39 -13.92 -9.93
C ASN A 106 11.65 -14.77 -10.27
N ASN A 107 12.58 -14.31 -11.06
CA ASN A 107 13.82 -15.02 -11.36
C ASN A 107 15.06 -14.15 -11.10
N GLY A 108 14.89 -13.04 -10.40
CA GLY A 108 15.96 -12.08 -10.21
C GLY A 108 16.46 -11.49 -11.55
N ASN A 109 15.58 -11.42 -12.55
CA ASN A 109 15.93 -10.90 -13.87
C ASN A 109 15.77 -9.37 -13.91
N PRO A 110 16.86 -8.59 -13.78
CA PRO A 110 16.79 -7.13 -13.69
C PRO A 110 16.44 -6.46 -15.02
N ASN A 111 16.33 -7.22 -16.10
CA ASN A 111 16.11 -6.72 -17.44
C ASN A 111 14.84 -7.26 -18.09
N ASP A 112 13.87 -7.71 -17.30
CA ASP A 112 12.58 -8.14 -17.84
C ASP A 112 11.84 -6.91 -18.40
N PRO A 113 11.59 -6.83 -19.71
CA PRO A 113 10.90 -5.70 -20.32
C PRO A 113 9.44 -5.58 -19.85
N ASN A 114 8.87 -6.64 -19.28
CA ASN A 114 7.50 -6.64 -18.76
C ASN A 114 7.43 -6.22 -17.29
N CYS A 115 8.59 -6.10 -16.64
CA CYS A 115 8.70 -5.69 -15.25
C CYS A 115 9.84 -4.67 -15.05
N PRO A 116 9.72 -3.47 -15.62
CA PRO A 116 10.74 -2.44 -15.45
C PRO A 116 10.74 -1.93 -14.01
N PRO A 117 11.88 -1.38 -13.53
CA PRO A 117 11.94 -0.71 -12.25
C PRO A 117 10.88 0.40 -12.14
N ALA A 118 10.17 0.43 -11.02
CA ALA A 118 9.18 1.45 -10.71
C ALA A 118 9.57 2.18 -9.43
N ASN A 119 9.84 3.48 -9.52
CA ASN A 119 10.22 4.33 -8.38
C ASN A 119 11.31 3.73 -7.47
N PRO A 120 12.42 3.18 -8.03
CA PRO A 120 13.41 2.40 -7.30
C PRO A 120 14.14 3.19 -6.21
N GLN A 121 14.10 4.53 -6.25
CA GLN A 121 14.68 5.39 -5.22
C GLN A 121 13.96 5.28 -3.87
N TYR A 122 12.76 4.71 -3.84
CA TYR A 122 12.00 4.47 -2.61
C TYR A 122 12.02 3.01 -2.16
N TYR A 123 12.60 2.10 -2.94
CA TYR A 123 12.72 0.69 -2.60
C TYR A 123 14.00 0.41 -1.80
N ILE A 124 13.89 -0.41 -0.78
CA ILE A 124 15.02 -0.91 0.02
C ILE A 124 14.96 -2.44 0.03
N ASP A 125 16.00 -3.06 -0.50
CA ASP A 125 16.19 -4.50 -0.47
C ASP A 125 16.53 -4.96 0.95
N ASN A 126 15.81 -5.95 1.44
CA ASN A 126 16.03 -6.59 2.74
C ASN A 126 16.06 -8.12 2.59
N THR A 127 16.44 -8.61 1.42
CA THR A 127 16.55 -10.05 1.15
C THR A 127 17.38 -10.73 2.25
N GLY A 128 16.80 -11.76 2.87
CA GLY A 128 17.37 -12.42 4.02
C GLY A 128 17.00 -11.81 5.39
N GLY A 129 16.12 -10.82 5.42
CA GLY A 129 15.43 -10.36 6.62
C GLY A 129 16.32 -9.89 7.77
N THR A 130 17.26 -8.98 7.51
CA THR A 130 18.23 -8.56 8.55
C THR A 130 17.64 -7.56 9.55
N THR A 131 16.59 -6.84 9.19
CA THR A 131 15.96 -5.78 10.00
C THR A 131 14.55 -6.13 10.42
N ILE A 132 13.75 -6.61 9.49
CA ILE A 132 12.37 -7.06 9.66
C ILE A 132 12.21 -8.35 8.84
N VAL A 133 11.07 -9.02 8.94
CA VAL A 133 10.82 -10.28 8.21
C VAL A 133 10.59 -10.09 6.72
N PHE A 134 10.10 -8.92 6.30
CA PHE A 134 9.84 -8.61 4.90
C PHE A 134 11.12 -8.58 4.07
N ASP A 135 11.09 -9.18 2.88
CA ASP A 135 12.24 -9.27 1.99
C ASP A 135 12.53 -7.94 1.24
N GLY A 136 11.59 -7.02 1.27
CA GLY A 136 11.77 -5.64 0.82
C GLY A 136 10.80 -4.68 1.48
N PHE A 137 11.16 -3.41 1.50
CA PHE A 137 10.31 -2.35 2.05
C PHE A 137 10.61 -0.99 1.42
N THR A 138 9.73 -0.02 1.65
CA THR A 138 9.95 1.34 1.16
C THR A 138 10.85 2.13 2.09
N ALA A 139 11.52 3.14 1.57
CA ALA A 139 12.00 4.25 2.39
C ALA A 139 10.83 4.85 3.19
N VAL A 140 11.13 5.64 4.22
CA VAL A 140 10.08 6.35 4.96
C VAL A 140 9.37 7.29 3.99
N LEU A 141 8.08 7.05 3.78
CA LEU A 141 7.18 7.85 2.95
C LEU A 141 6.32 8.74 3.83
N GLU A 142 5.69 9.75 3.22
CA GLU A 142 4.83 10.69 3.90
C GLU A 142 3.45 10.69 3.22
N ALA A 143 2.42 10.42 4.02
CA ALA A 143 1.04 10.67 3.63
C ALA A 143 0.63 12.04 4.16
N ARG A 144 0.10 12.91 3.29
CA ARG A 144 -0.29 14.27 3.63
C ARG A 144 -1.52 14.69 2.85
N HIS A 145 -2.41 15.42 3.52
CA HIS A 145 -3.56 16.06 2.89
C HIS A 145 -3.93 17.36 3.60
N ALA A 146 -4.42 18.34 2.83
CA ALA A 146 -5.03 19.55 3.36
C ALA A 146 -6.41 19.21 3.95
N VAL A 147 -6.73 19.78 5.10
CA VAL A 147 -8.00 19.61 5.80
C VAL A 147 -8.50 20.93 6.37
N GLN A 148 -9.76 20.97 6.76
CA GLN A 148 -10.36 22.15 7.40
C GLN A 148 -10.30 22.01 8.91
N CYS A 149 -9.68 22.97 9.58
CA CYS A 149 -9.53 22.98 11.03
C CYS A 149 -10.90 22.93 11.74
N GLY A 150 -11.03 22.06 12.72
CA GLY A 150 -12.25 21.86 13.51
C GLY A 150 -13.29 20.93 12.89
N GLU A 151 -13.08 20.48 11.66
CA GLU A 151 -13.99 19.56 10.98
C GLU A 151 -13.66 18.10 11.29
N THR A 152 -14.67 17.24 11.14
CA THR A 152 -14.53 15.79 11.32
C THR A 152 -14.18 15.12 10.01
N TYR A 153 -13.16 14.28 10.05
CA TYR A 153 -12.71 13.44 8.95
C TYR A 153 -12.74 11.97 9.36
N HIS A 154 -12.94 11.11 8.37
CA HIS A 154 -12.81 9.68 8.50
C HIS A 154 -11.56 9.21 7.78
N ILE A 155 -10.79 8.32 8.41
CA ILE A 155 -9.65 7.65 7.78
C ILE A 155 -9.81 6.13 7.90
N LYS A 156 -9.57 5.45 6.80
CA LYS A 156 -9.46 4.00 6.72
C LYS A 156 -8.04 3.62 6.29
N LEU A 157 -7.33 2.91 7.14
CA LEU A 157 -6.05 2.29 6.83
C LEU A 157 -6.32 0.83 6.52
N ALA A 158 -5.95 0.38 5.34
CA ALA A 158 -6.26 -0.97 4.89
C ALA A 158 -5.08 -1.57 4.12
N ILE A 159 -4.88 -2.88 4.25
CA ILE A 159 -3.84 -3.66 3.56
C ILE A 159 -4.42 -5.01 3.17
N CYS A 160 -3.94 -5.60 2.08
CA CYS A 160 -4.40 -6.90 1.60
C CYS A 160 -3.36 -7.62 0.75
N ASP A 161 -3.53 -8.93 0.65
CA ASP A 161 -2.85 -9.75 -0.35
C ASP A 161 -3.59 -9.64 -1.68
N ALA A 162 -2.88 -9.71 -2.79
CA ALA A 162 -3.43 -9.68 -4.14
C ALA A 162 -3.13 -10.98 -4.89
N LEU A 163 -4.18 -11.61 -5.41
CA LEU A 163 -4.23 -12.88 -6.14
C LEU A 163 -4.17 -14.13 -5.25
N ASP A 164 -3.30 -14.20 -4.27
CA ASP A 164 -3.20 -15.35 -3.38
C ASP A 164 -3.49 -15.01 -1.91
N GLN A 165 -2.99 -15.77 -0.98
CA GLN A 165 -3.17 -15.62 0.48
C GLN A 165 -1.88 -16.00 1.21
N ALA A 166 -0.76 -15.84 0.55
CA ALA A 166 0.55 -16.19 1.07
C ALA A 166 1.49 -14.98 0.94
N TYR A 167 2.52 -14.92 1.76
CA TYR A 167 3.49 -13.83 1.80
C TYR A 167 2.88 -12.50 2.27
N ASP A 168 2.99 -12.27 3.57
CA ASP A 168 2.37 -11.14 4.24
C ASP A 168 3.00 -9.78 3.83
N SER A 169 2.16 -8.74 3.85
CA SER A 169 2.55 -7.34 3.69
C SER A 169 2.18 -6.51 4.93
N GLY A 170 2.92 -5.42 5.21
CA GLY A 170 2.71 -4.59 6.41
C GLY A 170 3.25 -3.17 6.31
#